data_4315ca988a0b6c5babcc5f42e405fc70
#
_entry.id   4315ca988a0b6c5babcc5f42e405fc70
#
_cell.length_a   1.000
_cell.length_b   1.000
_cell.length_c   1.000
_cell.angle_alpha   90.00
_cell.angle_beta   90.00
_cell.angle_gamma   90.00
#
_symmetry.space_group_name_H-M   'P 1'
#
loop_
_entity.id
_entity.type
_entity.pdbx_description
1 polymer ?
#
loop_
_entity_poly.entity_id
_entity_poly.type
_entity_poly.pdbx_seq_one_letter_code
_entity_poly.pdbx_strand_id
1 'polypeptide(L)'
;SWIAEGSLDELISDIGFMSDNHKETVHTSKKFFRWGIYTRPLLKKYFAENITLFGDAAHPIVPFLGQGGCLAIEDGYSFAKLLSDGDNLWDAQNRYERIRKPRVKMITRLSKEQALHNHISNPLLRKIRNLLMSKTPIIDKQMDRIYRFEL
;
A
#
# COMPACT_ATOMS: atom_id res chain seq x y z
N SER A 1 -0.81 -4.60 21.04
CA SER A 1 -1.77 -3.51 20.76
C SER A 1 -1.52 -2.93 19.38
N TRP A 2 -2.59 -2.70 18.61
CA TRP A 2 -2.52 -2.06 17.29
C TRP A 2 -2.28 -0.56 17.40
N ILE A 3 -2.66 0.00 18.54
CA ILE A 3 -2.56 1.41 18.85
C ILE A 3 -1.92 1.52 20.22
N ALA A 4 -0.89 2.34 20.34
CA ALA A 4 -0.28 2.72 21.59
C ALA A 4 -0.37 4.24 21.74
N GLU A 5 -0.55 4.73 22.96
CA GLU A 5 -0.39 6.14 23.24
C GLU A 5 1.08 6.52 23.07
N GLY A 6 1.36 7.57 22.33
CA GLY A 6 2.70 8.12 22.11
C GLY A 6 2.95 9.32 23.01
N SER A 7 4.22 9.64 23.23
CA SER A 7 4.60 10.86 23.93
C SER A 7 4.99 11.98 22.95
N LEU A 8 4.84 13.23 23.39
CA LEU A 8 5.30 14.39 22.62
C LEU A 8 6.82 14.33 22.39
N ASP A 9 7.58 13.94 23.41
CA ASP A 9 9.05 13.89 23.34
C ASP A 9 9.54 12.87 22.31
N GLU A 10 8.91 11.69 22.26
CA GLU A 10 9.21 10.69 21.22
C GLU A 10 8.92 11.25 19.83
N LEU A 11 7.76 11.88 19.63
CA LEU A 11 7.40 12.45 18.34
C LEU A 11 8.35 13.58 17.92
N ILE A 12 8.71 14.49 18.84
CA ILE A 12 9.69 15.57 18.58
C ILE A 12 11.05 14.99 18.20
N SER A 13 11.49 13.91 18.87
CA SER A 13 12.73 13.21 18.49
C SER A 13 12.66 12.65 17.07
N ASP A 14 11.54 12.03 16.70
CA ASP A 14 11.34 11.44 15.37
C ASP A 14 11.28 12.48 14.24
N ILE A 15 10.69 13.67 14.51
CA ILE A 15 10.55 14.76 13.55
C ILE A 15 11.64 15.84 13.68
N GLY A 16 12.69 15.57 14.45
CA GLY A 16 13.75 16.56 14.76
C GLY A 16 14.41 17.21 13.53
N PHE A 17 14.35 16.58 12.37
CA PHE A 17 14.83 17.08 11.08
C PHE A 17 13.86 18.06 10.38
N MET A 18 12.63 18.22 10.88
CA MET A 18 11.63 19.13 10.31
C MET A 18 11.90 20.58 10.73
N SER A 19 11.32 21.53 9.98
CA SER A 19 11.38 22.96 10.30
C SER A 19 10.63 23.26 11.59
N ASP A 20 10.98 24.37 12.24
CA ASP A 20 10.39 24.77 13.53
C ASP A 20 8.88 25.01 13.44
N ASN A 21 8.37 25.51 12.31
CA ASN A 21 6.94 25.67 12.07
C ASN A 21 6.18 24.34 12.18
N HIS A 22 6.76 23.23 11.68
CA HIS A 22 6.15 21.90 11.80
C HIS A 22 6.17 21.41 13.25
N LYS A 23 7.26 21.66 13.97
CA LYS A 23 7.37 21.29 15.39
C LYS A 23 6.36 22.08 16.23
N GLU A 24 6.19 23.37 15.97
CA GLU A 24 5.19 24.20 16.65
C GLU A 24 3.77 23.66 16.45
N THR A 25 3.42 23.25 15.23
CA THR A 25 2.12 22.64 14.93
C THR A 25 1.89 21.38 15.79
N VAL A 26 2.93 20.58 16.00
CA VAL A 26 2.83 19.37 16.84
C VAL A 26 2.56 19.71 18.29
N HIS A 27 3.14 20.77 18.83
CA HIS A 27 2.91 21.22 20.20
C HIS A 27 1.46 21.65 20.50
N THR A 28 0.67 21.97 19.48
CA THR A 28 -0.75 22.30 19.66
C THR A 28 -1.64 21.07 19.89
N SER A 29 -1.14 19.88 19.62
CA SER A 29 -1.89 18.63 19.76
C SER A 29 -1.90 18.14 21.19
N LYS A 30 -3.07 17.68 21.66
CA LYS A 30 -3.26 17.22 23.06
C LYS A 30 -2.96 15.74 23.27
N LYS A 31 -3.05 14.92 22.20
CA LYS A 31 -2.85 13.47 22.26
C LYS A 31 -2.16 12.97 21.01
N PHE A 32 -1.30 11.99 21.18
CA PHE A 32 -0.56 11.33 20.13
C PHE A 32 -0.80 9.83 20.20
N PHE A 33 -0.91 9.20 19.04
CA PHE A 33 -1.08 7.75 18.94
C PHE A 33 -0.04 7.19 17.99
N ARG A 34 0.56 6.07 18.38
CA ARG A 34 1.45 5.28 17.56
C ARG A 34 0.66 4.11 16.97
N TRP A 35 0.62 4.01 15.67
CA TRP A 35 -0.07 2.94 14.96
C TRP A 35 0.94 1.96 14.39
N GLY A 36 0.76 0.67 14.70
CA GLY A 36 1.53 -0.38 14.07
C GLY A 36 1.06 -0.60 12.62
N ILE A 37 2.01 -0.60 11.69
CA ILE A 37 1.74 -0.98 10.29
C ILE A 37 2.10 -2.45 10.14
N TYR A 38 1.10 -3.28 9.89
CA TYR A 38 1.26 -4.73 9.78
C TYR A 38 1.01 -5.20 8.36
N THR A 39 1.79 -6.19 7.94
CA THR A 39 1.55 -6.92 6.70
C THR A 39 1.54 -8.40 6.98
N ARG A 40 0.97 -9.17 6.09
CA ARG A 40 1.06 -10.62 6.10
C ARG A 40 1.52 -11.12 4.73
N PRO A 41 2.04 -12.36 4.64
CA PRO A 41 2.25 -13.01 3.36
C PRO A 41 0.95 -13.08 2.55
N LEU A 42 1.06 -13.02 1.22
CA LEU A 42 -0.09 -13.18 0.35
C LEU A 42 -0.77 -14.54 0.62
N LEU A 43 -2.08 -14.52 0.70
CA LEU A 43 -2.85 -15.75 0.88
C LEU A 43 -2.68 -16.69 -0.30
N LYS A 44 -2.63 -17.98 0.00
CA LYS A 44 -2.62 -19.03 -1.04
C LYS A 44 -3.96 -19.12 -1.76
N LYS A 45 -5.06 -18.80 -1.07
CA LYS A 45 -6.43 -18.79 -1.59
C LYS A 45 -7.16 -17.53 -1.14
N TYR A 46 -7.95 -16.91 -2.03
CA TYR A 46 -8.79 -15.75 -1.75
C TYR A 46 -10.25 -16.15 -1.53
N PHE A 47 -10.56 -17.43 -1.61
CA PHE A 47 -11.91 -17.93 -1.39
C PHE A 47 -11.90 -19.31 -0.73
N ALA A 48 -12.99 -19.64 -0.09
CA ALA A 48 -13.32 -20.98 0.42
C ALA A 48 -14.84 -21.15 0.37
N GLU A 49 -15.30 -22.23 -0.22
CA GLU A 49 -16.73 -22.51 -0.41
C GLU A 49 -17.47 -21.30 -1.02
N ASN A 50 -18.44 -20.74 -0.31
CA ASN A 50 -19.24 -19.60 -0.76
C ASN A 50 -18.70 -18.24 -0.25
N ILE A 51 -17.49 -18.21 0.33
CA ILE A 51 -16.87 -16.99 0.85
C ILE A 51 -15.75 -16.56 -0.10
N THR A 52 -15.76 -15.28 -0.50
CA THR A 52 -14.68 -14.66 -1.30
C THR A 52 -14.15 -13.45 -0.54
N LEU A 53 -12.82 -13.32 -0.47
CA LEU A 53 -12.14 -12.23 0.21
C LEU A 53 -11.72 -11.13 -0.79
N PHE A 54 -11.89 -9.87 -0.40
CA PHE A 54 -11.54 -8.69 -1.17
C PHE A 54 -10.73 -7.71 -0.32
N GLY A 55 -9.95 -6.86 -0.98
CA GLY A 55 -9.21 -5.78 -0.34
C GLY A 55 -8.31 -6.27 0.79
N ASP A 56 -8.30 -5.56 1.91
CA ASP A 56 -7.44 -5.86 3.06
C ASP A 56 -7.73 -7.24 3.69
N ALA A 57 -8.96 -7.75 3.55
CA ALA A 57 -9.28 -9.10 3.98
C ALA A 57 -8.53 -10.17 3.16
N ALA A 58 -8.25 -9.90 1.90
CA ALA A 58 -7.47 -10.78 1.02
C ALA A 58 -5.97 -10.45 1.06
N HIS A 59 -5.61 -9.16 1.03
CA HIS A 59 -4.24 -8.70 0.77
C HIS A 59 -3.93 -7.34 1.42
N PRO A 60 -3.80 -7.25 2.74
CA PRO A 60 -3.40 -6.00 3.39
C PRO A 60 -2.01 -5.58 2.90
N ILE A 61 -1.90 -4.35 2.42
CA ILE A 61 -0.64 -3.78 1.91
C ILE A 61 -0.22 -2.59 2.77
N VAL A 62 1.09 -2.30 2.77
CA VAL A 62 1.60 -1.08 3.40
C VAL A 62 1.13 0.16 2.62
N PRO A 63 0.85 1.31 3.29
CA PRO A 63 0.14 2.44 2.69
C PRO A 63 1.00 3.34 1.78
N PHE A 64 2.27 3.01 1.53
CA PHE A 64 3.26 3.90 0.89
C PHE A 64 2.96 4.26 -0.57
N LEU A 65 2.07 3.54 -1.25
CA LEU A 65 1.58 3.88 -2.60
C LEU A 65 0.13 4.36 -2.62
N GLY A 66 -0.59 4.31 -1.50
CA GLY A 66 -2.01 4.68 -1.43
C GLY A 66 -2.94 3.78 -2.25
N GLN A 67 -2.53 2.54 -2.59
CA GLN A 67 -3.25 1.67 -3.53
C GLN A 67 -4.21 0.68 -2.88
N GLY A 68 -4.32 0.64 -1.53
CA GLY A 68 -5.20 -0.32 -0.85
C GLY A 68 -6.66 -0.22 -1.27
N GLY A 69 -7.22 0.99 -1.22
CA GLY A 69 -8.60 1.25 -1.66
C GLY A 69 -8.81 0.98 -3.15
N CYS A 70 -7.86 1.36 -4.00
CA CYS A 70 -7.93 1.07 -5.44
C CYS A 70 -7.98 -0.42 -5.72
N LEU A 71 -7.14 -1.22 -5.06
CA LEU A 71 -7.16 -2.67 -5.20
C LEU A 71 -8.49 -3.28 -4.75
N ALA A 72 -9.09 -2.77 -3.67
CA ALA A 72 -10.39 -3.25 -3.22
C ALA A 72 -11.52 -2.95 -4.23
N ILE A 73 -11.50 -1.78 -4.87
CA ILE A 73 -12.43 -1.41 -5.95
C ILE A 73 -12.21 -2.30 -7.18
N GLU A 74 -10.95 -2.48 -7.60
CA GLU A 74 -10.59 -3.38 -8.68
C GLU A 74 -11.06 -4.81 -8.41
N ASP A 75 -10.94 -5.30 -7.17
CA ASP A 75 -11.41 -6.63 -6.76
C ASP A 75 -12.91 -6.78 -6.94
N GLY A 76 -13.68 -5.83 -6.37
CA GLY A 76 -15.15 -5.85 -6.47
C GLY A 76 -15.63 -5.79 -7.91
N TYR A 77 -15.05 -4.88 -8.71
CA TYR A 77 -15.38 -4.77 -10.13
C TYR A 77 -15.08 -6.06 -10.90
N SER A 78 -13.85 -6.61 -10.73
CA SER A 78 -13.45 -7.84 -11.43
C SER A 78 -14.39 -9.00 -11.12
N PHE A 79 -14.74 -9.19 -9.86
CA PHE A 79 -15.59 -10.28 -9.45
C PHE A 79 -17.04 -10.12 -9.93
N ALA A 80 -17.58 -8.90 -9.78
CA ALA A 80 -18.93 -8.59 -10.27
C ALA A 80 -19.05 -8.79 -11.79
N LYS A 81 -18.02 -8.39 -12.56
CA LYS A 81 -17.98 -8.61 -14.00
C LYS A 81 -18.01 -10.09 -14.36
N LEU A 82 -17.21 -10.93 -13.69
CA LEU A 82 -17.20 -12.38 -13.95
C LEU A 82 -18.57 -13.02 -13.71
N LEU A 83 -19.25 -12.65 -12.63
CA LEU A 83 -20.62 -13.12 -12.37
C LEU A 83 -21.62 -12.59 -13.41
N SER A 84 -21.50 -11.34 -13.82
CA SER A 84 -22.35 -10.73 -14.87
C SER A 84 -22.16 -11.38 -16.23
N ASP A 85 -20.93 -11.82 -16.55
CA ASP A 85 -20.60 -12.50 -17.79
C ASP A 85 -21.09 -13.98 -17.81
N GLY A 86 -21.72 -14.44 -16.74
CA GLY A 86 -22.39 -15.75 -16.65
C GLY A 86 -21.58 -16.85 -15.97
N ASP A 87 -20.44 -16.53 -15.37
CA ASP A 87 -19.70 -17.51 -14.55
C ASP A 87 -20.56 -17.95 -13.35
N ASN A 88 -20.56 -19.24 -13.05
CA ASN A 88 -21.03 -19.68 -11.74
C ASN A 88 -20.04 -19.25 -10.64
N LEU A 89 -20.45 -19.32 -9.38
CA LEU A 89 -19.65 -18.83 -8.25
C LEU A 89 -18.23 -19.43 -8.21
N TRP A 90 -18.12 -20.74 -8.42
CA TRP A 90 -16.84 -21.45 -8.40
C TRP A 90 -15.89 -20.99 -9.50
N ASP A 91 -16.39 -20.84 -10.72
CA ASP A 91 -15.58 -20.37 -11.87
C ASP A 91 -15.20 -18.90 -11.68
N ALA A 92 -16.12 -18.05 -11.23
CA ALA A 92 -15.84 -16.66 -10.92
C ALA A 92 -14.75 -16.51 -9.84
N GLN A 93 -14.80 -17.29 -8.76
CA GLN A 93 -13.78 -17.29 -7.71
C GLN A 93 -12.39 -17.68 -8.23
N ASN A 94 -12.30 -18.74 -9.03
CA ASN A 94 -11.04 -19.19 -9.59
C ASN A 94 -10.45 -18.19 -10.61
N ARG A 95 -11.29 -17.63 -11.48
CA ARG A 95 -10.88 -16.61 -12.45
C ARG A 95 -10.46 -15.31 -11.75
N TYR A 96 -11.23 -14.85 -10.79
CA TYR A 96 -10.92 -13.70 -9.94
C TYR A 96 -9.53 -13.85 -9.30
N GLU A 97 -9.29 -14.95 -8.60
CA GLU A 97 -7.99 -15.21 -7.97
C GLU A 97 -6.85 -15.19 -8.98
N ARG A 98 -7.03 -15.79 -10.15
CA ARG A 98 -6.01 -15.83 -11.21
C ARG A 98 -5.69 -14.45 -11.79
N ILE A 99 -6.70 -13.59 -11.93
CA ILE A 99 -6.53 -12.22 -12.45
C ILE A 99 -5.89 -11.33 -11.38
N ARG A 100 -6.36 -11.41 -10.13
CA ARG A 100 -6.01 -10.44 -9.11
C ARG A 100 -4.67 -10.71 -8.43
N LYS A 101 -4.29 -11.96 -8.20
CA LYS A 101 -3.02 -12.30 -7.52
C LYS A 101 -1.77 -11.68 -8.15
N PRO A 102 -1.56 -11.73 -9.46
CA PRO A 102 -0.40 -11.09 -10.09
C PRO A 102 -0.38 -9.58 -9.86
N ARG A 103 -1.54 -8.93 -9.98
CA ARG A 103 -1.72 -7.50 -9.75
C ARG A 103 -1.40 -7.12 -8.31
N VAL A 104 -2.00 -7.79 -7.35
CA VAL A 104 -1.78 -7.59 -5.91
C VAL A 104 -0.30 -7.81 -5.56
N LYS A 105 0.32 -8.87 -6.07
CA LYS A 105 1.75 -9.17 -5.85
C LYS A 105 2.63 -8.03 -6.35
N MET A 106 2.33 -7.49 -7.51
CA MET A 106 3.07 -6.36 -8.10
C MET A 106 2.94 -5.12 -7.22
N ILE A 107 1.73 -4.71 -6.85
CA ILE A 107 1.50 -3.52 -6.02
C ILE A 107 2.11 -3.68 -4.63
N THR A 108 1.97 -4.86 -4.00
CA THR A 108 2.59 -5.15 -2.70
C THR A 108 4.11 -4.98 -2.75
N ARG A 109 4.76 -5.46 -3.81
CA ARG A 109 6.19 -5.30 -4.01
C ARG A 109 6.57 -3.84 -4.16
N LEU A 110 5.91 -3.12 -5.07
CA LEU A 110 6.17 -1.70 -5.32
C LEU A 110 5.96 -0.85 -4.05
N SER A 111 4.93 -1.17 -3.25
CA SER A 111 4.67 -0.47 -1.99
C SER A 111 5.78 -0.69 -0.96
N LYS A 112 6.34 -1.91 -0.87
CA LYS A 112 7.50 -2.20 -0.02
C LYS A 112 8.78 -1.52 -0.52
N GLU A 113 9.01 -1.51 -1.82
CA GLU A 113 10.13 -0.78 -2.43
C GLU A 113 10.03 0.72 -2.13
N GLN A 114 8.83 1.29 -2.24
CA GLN A 114 8.59 2.70 -1.89
C GLN A 114 8.87 2.98 -0.41
N ALA A 115 8.51 2.06 0.50
CA ALA A 115 8.85 2.18 1.91
C ALA A 115 10.37 2.30 2.10
N LEU A 116 11.16 1.44 1.45
CA LEU A 116 12.62 1.47 1.54
C LEU A 116 13.18 2.79 0.98
N HIS A 117 12.64 3.26 -0.14
CA HIS A 117 13.07 4.53 -0.74
C HIS A 117 12.76 5.73 0.16
N ASN A 118 11.62 5.74 0.83
CA ASN A 118 11.22 6.82 1.72
C ASN A 118 12.10 6.89 2.97
N HIS A 119 12.61 5.74 3.45
CA HIS A 119 13.40 5.65 4.68
C HIS A 119 14.92 5.66 4.49
N ILE A 120 15.41 6.05 3.31
CA ILE A 120 16.86 6.24 3.10
C ILE A 120 17.35 7.39 3.97
N SER A 121 18.08 7.06 5.05
CA SER A 121 18.67 8.04 5.98
C SER A 121 20.03 8.56 5.52
N ASN A 122 20.83 7.76 4.80
CA ASN A 122 22.16 8.16 4.32
C ASN A 122 22.05 9.33 3.32
N PRO A 123 22.69 10.50 3.59
CA PRO A 123 22.56 11.70 2.75
C PRO A 123 23.06 11.50 1.31
N LEU A 124 24.13 10.70 1.12
CA LEU A 124 24.69 10.44 -0.20
C LEU A 124 23.75 9.57 -1.03
N LEU A 125 23.22 8.49 -0.45
CA LEU A 125 22.24 7.62 -1.12
C LEU A 125 20.95 8.39 -1.45
N ARG A 126 20.52 9.30 -0.58
CA ARG A 126 19.36 10.16 -0.82
C ARG A 126 19.59 11.10 -2.01
N LYS A 127 20.80 11.70 -2.13
CA LYS A 127 21.15 12.53 -3.29
C LYS A 127 21.16 11.72 -4.59
N ILE A 128 21.75 10.52 -4.56
CA ILE A 128 21.79 9.62 -5.74
C ILE A 128 20.36 9.24 -6.14
N ARG A 129 19.53 8.80 -5.19
CA ARG A 129 18.11 8.50 -5.45
C ARG A 129 17.40 9.69 -6.11
N ASN A 130 17.51 10.88 -5.53
CA ASN A 130 16.83 12.08 -6.05
C ASN A 130 17.31 12.43 -7.47
N LEU A 131 18.61 12.29 -7.74
CA LEU A 131 19.18 12.50 -9.08
C LEU A 131 18.63 11.48 -10.08
N LEU A 132 18.60 10.21 -9.73
CA LEU A 132 18.03 9.15 -10.58
C LEU A 132 16.56 9.41 -10.87
N MET A 133 15.77 9.74 -9.85
CA MET A 133 14.33 10.02 -9.99
C MET A 133 14.07 11.26 -10.86
N SER A 134 14.94 12.29 -10.81
CA SER A 134 14.77 13.52 -11.60
C SER A 134 15.28 13.42 -13.05
N LYS A 135 16.18 12.50 -13.35
CA LYS A 135 16.85 12.40 -14.65
C LYS A 135 16.42 11.17 -15.48
N THR A 136 15.63 10.27 -14.92
CA THR A 136 15.22 9.05 -15.59
C THR A 136 13.69 8.87 -15.54
N PRO A 137 13.08 8.18 -16.52
CA PRO A 137 11.64 7.93 -16.55
C PRO A 137 11.21 6.79 -15.61
N ILE A 138 11.96 6.56 -14.51
CA ILE A 138 11.64 5.49 -13.55
C ILE A 138 10.28 5.73 -12.92
N ILE A 139 10.00 6.97 -12.50
CA ILE A 139 8.71 7.34 -11.88
C ILE A 139 7.58 7.15 -12.88
N ASP A 140 7.73 7.65 -14.11
CA ASP A 140 6.69 7.56 -15.14
C ASP A 140 6.37 6.09 -15.45
N LYS A 141 7.40 5.25 -15.64
CA LYS A 141 7.21 3.81 -15.84
C LYS A 141 6.54 3.12 -14.66
N GLN A 142 6.83 3.55 -13.44
CA GLN A 142 6.18 3.02 -12.25
C GLN A 142 4.71 3.44 -12.20
N MET A 143 4.42 4.71 -12.50
CA MET A 143 3.05 5.24 -12.58
C MET A 143 2.23 4.53 -13.65
N ASP A 144 2.79 4.34 -14.83
CA ASP A 144 2.13 3.60 -15.91
C ASP A 144 1.75 2.17 -15.46
N ARG A 145 2.63 1.46 -14.78
CA ARG A 145 2.34 0.12 -14.25
C ARG A 145 1.26 0.11 -13.17
N ILE A 146 1.15 1.19 -12.40
CA ILE A 146 0.15 1.33 -11.34
C ILE A 146 -1.21 1.72 -11.92
N TYR A 147 -1.26 2.70 -12.83
CA TYR A 147 -2.50 3.35 -13.24
C TYR A 147 -3.05 2.90 -14.59
N ARG A 148 -2.25 2.28 -15.45
CA ARG A 148 -2.71 1.74 -16.75
C ARG A 148 -3.04 0.25 -16.70
N PHE A 149 -3.49 -0.22 -15.54
CA PHE A 149 -3.94 -1.60 -15.42
C PHE A 149 -5.36 -1.72 -15.98
N GLU A 150 -5.51 -2.61 -16.96
CA GLU A 150 -6.79 -2.98 -17.56
C GLU A 150 -7.23 -4.35 -17.02
N LEU A 151 -8.53 -4.48 -16.72
CA LEU A 151 -9.17 -5.69 -16.21
C LEU A 151 -9.74 -6.56 -17.32
#